data_41f7e61d838785abc03d5fa3678a4325
#
_entry.id   41f7e61d838785abc03d5fa3678a4325
#
_cell.length_a   1.000
_cell.length_b   1.000
_cell.length_c   1.000
_cell.angle_alpha   90.00
_cell.angle_beta   90.00
_cell.angle_gamma   90.00
#
_symmetry.space_group_name_H-M   'P 1'
#
loop_
_entity.id
_entity.type
_entity.pdbx_description
1 polymer ?
#
loop_
_entity_poly.entity_id
_entity_poly.type
_entity_poly.pdbx_seq_one_letter_code
_entity_poly.pdbx_strand_id
1 'polypeptide(L)'
;GSLYVCPEQHIVRVDGQDVTLTNKEFELLCLLLDNQGLVLTRQVLMDRVWGFEAERENRTLDVHIRTLRVKLGAAGSLIETIRGVGYKLGSGT
;
A
#
# COMPACT_ATOMS: atom_id res chain seq x y z
N GLY A 1 -0.01 -14.15 -7.92
CA GLY A 1 0.15 -13.20 -8.99
C GLY A 1 1.45 -12.43 -8.89
N SER A 2 1.93 -11.93 -10.01
CA SER A 2 3.16 -11.17 -9.98
C SER A 2 2.89 -9.67 -9.95
N LEU A 3 3.50 -9.02 -9.00
CA LEU A 3 3.39 -7.58 -8.80
C LEU A 3 4.70 -6.93 -9.25
N TYR A 4 4.59 -5.96 -10.15
CA TYR A 4 5.74 -5.19 -10.61
C TYR A 4 5.52 -3.72 -10.29
N VAL A 5 6.49 -3.09 -9.64
CA VAL A 5 6.42 -1.67 -9.30
C VAL A 5 7.74 -1.00 -9.68
N CYS A 6 7.64 0.09 -10.42
CA CYS A 6 8.79 0.92 -10.76
C CYS A 6 8.57 2.32 -10.22
N PRO A 7 9.12 2.64 -9.04
CA PRO A 7 8.89 3.96 -8.44
C PRO A 7 9.38 5.13 -9.30
N GLU A 8 10.49 4.96 -9.99
CA GLU A 8 11.06 6.02 -10.81
C GLU A 8 10.14 6.42 -11.96
N GLN A 9 9.38 5.46 -12.48
CA GLN A 9 8.44 5.70 -13.58
C GLN A 9 7.00 5.77 -13.13
N HIS A 10 6.76 5.59 -11.84
CA HIS A 10 5.41 5.58 -11.25
C HIS A 10 4.52 4.54 -11.94
N ILE A 11 5.09 3.35 -12.18
CA ILE A 11 4.40 2.26 -12.88
C ILE A 11 4.09 1.13 -11.92
N VAL A 12 2.86 0.61 -12.03
CA VAL A 12 2.43 -0.59 -11.29
C VAL A 12 1.79 -1.54 -12.29
N ARG A 13 2.21 -2.80 -12.25
CA ARG A 13 1.63 -3.86 -13.08
C ARG A 13 1.34 -5.08 -12.24
N VAL A 14 0.21 -5.71 -12.51
CA VAL A 14 -0.15 -6.98 -11.89
C VAL A 14 -0.38 -7.98 -13.02
N ASP A 15 0.41 -9.05 -13.02
CA ASP A 15 0.37 -10.08 -14.05
C ASP A 15 0.48 -9.49 -15.46
N GLY A 16 1.36 -8.50 -15.60
CA GLY A 16 1.64 -7.86 -16.88
C GLY A 16 0.67 -6.77 -17.29
N GLN A 17 -0.35 -6.49 -16.48
CA GLN A 17 -1.35 -5.47 -16.80
C GLN A 17 -1.15 -4.23 -15.97
N ASP A 18 -1.23 -3.07 -16.62
CA ASP A 18 -1.08 -1.79 -15.93
C ASP A 18 -2.22 -1.54 -14.96
N VAL A 19 -1.84 -1.02 -13.78
CA VAL A 19 -2.80 -0.63 -12.76
C VAL A 19 -2.60 0.84 -12.46
N THR A 20 -3.69 1.61 -12.50
CA THR A 20 -3.63 3.05 -12.21
C THR A 20 -3.96 3.28 -10.74
N LEU A 21 -3.04 3.90 -10.02
CA LEU A 21 -3.22 4.23 -8.61
C LEU A 21 -3.18 5.75 -8.42
N THR A 22 -3.87 6.21 -7.39
CA THR A 22 -3.71 7.61 -6.97
C THR A 22 -2.33 7.77 -6.33
N ASN A 23 -1.88 9.03 -6.17
CA ASN A 23 -0.60 9.28 -5.54
C ASN A 23 -0.48 8.66 -4.15
N LYS A 24 -1.53 8.79 -3.34
CA LYS A 24 -1.51 8.25 -1.98
C LYS A 24 -1.47 6.72 -1.97
N GLU A 25 -2.23 6.10 -2.87
CA GLU A 25 -2.20 4.65 -3.01
C GLU A 25 -0.81 4.18 -3.45
N PHE A 26 -0.21 4.88 -4.39
CA PHE A 26 1.12 4.54 -4.87
C PHE A 26 2.16 4.69 -3.76
N GLU A 27 2.10 5.79 -3.00
CA GLU A 27 3.01 6.02 -1.88
C GLU A 27 2.88 4.94 -0.81
N LEU A 28 1.64 4.54 -0.50
CA LEU A 28 1.40 3.45 0.45
C LEU A 28 2.02 2.15 -0.04
N LEU A 29 1.79 1.82 -1.30
CA LEU A 29 2.33 0.59 -1.87
C LEU A 29 3.86 0.58 -1.84
N CYS A 30 4.49 1.69 -2.23
CA CYS A 30 5.94 1.78 -2.22
C CYS A 30 6.52 1.67 -0.81
N LEU A 31 5.86 2.31 0.16
CA LEU A 31 6.31 2.24 1.55
C LEU A 31 6.23 0.81 2.09
N LEU A 32 5.15 0.10 1.77
CA LEU A 32 5.01 -1.29 2.17
C LEU A 32 6.05 -2.18 1.48
N LEU A 33 6.33 -1.92 0.21
CA LEU A 33 7.34 -2.68 -0.54
C LEU A 33 8.74 -2.47 0.01
N ASP A 34 9.08 -1.22 0.34
CA ASP A 34 10.40 -0.92 0.90
C ASP A 34 10.62 -1.61 2.25
N ASN A 35 9.53 -2.00 2.90
CA ASN A 35 9.57 -2.68 4.20
C ASN A 35 8.89 -4.05 4.13
N GLN A 36 9.01 -4.71 2.99
CA GLN A 36 8.36 -5.99 2.75
C GLN A 36 8.62 -7.00 3.87
N GLY A 37 7.55 -7.63 4.33
CA GLY A 37 7.65 -8.59 5.42
C GLY A 37 7.59 -7.98 6.82
N LEU A 38 7.68 -6.65 6.92
CA LEU A 38 7.62 -5.96 8.20
C LEU A 38 6.26 -5.34 8.41
N VAL A 39 5.80 -5.38 9.66
CA VAL A 39 4.54 -4.73 10.03
C VAL A 39 4.80 -3.25 10.22
N LEU A 40 4.06 -2.43 9.48
CA LEU A 40 4.11 -0.98 9.65
C LEU A 40 2.85 -0.54 10.40
N THR A 41 3.04 0.23 11.47
CA THR A 41 1.91 0.71 12.26
C THR A 41 1.09 1.73 11.48
N ARG A 42 -0.17 1.88 11.88
CA ARG A 42 -1.03 2.90 11.29
C ARG A 42 -0.40 4.28 11.41
N GLN A 43 0.21 4.58 12.56
CA GLN A 43 0.84 5.88 12.79
C GLN A 43 1.99 6.11 11.80
N VAL A 44 2.84 5.12 11.59
CA VAL A 44 3.96 5.24 10.66
C VAL A 44 3.44 5.46 9.24
N LEU A 45 2.45 4.69 8.83
CA LEU A 45 1.87 4.84 7.49
C LEU A 45 1.24 6.22 7.29
N MET A 46 0.49 6.68 8.27
CA MET A 46 -0.14 8.00 8.21
C MET A 46 0.91 9.12 8.15
N ASP A 47 1.91 9.04 9.02
CA ASP A 47 2.95 10.08 9.08
C ASP A 47 3.76 10.15 7.79
N ARG A 48 4.10 8.99 7.23
CA ARG A 48 4.95 8.94 6.05
C ARG A 48 4.23 9.35 4.78
N VAL A 49 2.95 9.03 4.67
CA VAL A 49 2.19 9.30 3.44
C VAL A 49 1.49 10.66 3.50
N TRP A 50 0.91 11.01 4.64
CA TRP A 50 0.15 12.25 4.78
C TRP A 50 0.88 13.35 5.54
N GLY A 51 1.84 13.00 6.39
CA GLY A 51 2.58 13.98 7.17
C GLY A 51 1.68 14.82 8.06
N PHE A 52 1.71 16.15 7.88
CA PHE A 52 0.93 17.06 8.70
C PHE A 52 -0.58 16.90 8.56
N GLU A 53 -1.02 16.29 7.48
CA GLU A 53 -2.44 16.07 7.24
C GLU A 53 -2.99 14.85 7.96
N ALA A 54 -2.11 14.05 8.57
CA ALA A 54 -2.48 12.78 9.18
C ALA A 54 -3.58 12.91 10.23
N GLU A 55 -3.53 13.95 11.06
CA GLU A 55 -4.52 14.15 12.12
C GLU A 55 -5.92 14.44 11.60
N ARG A 56 -6.01 15.05 10.43
CA ARG A 56 -7.30 15.42 9.84
C ARG A 56 -7.96 14.25 9.13
N GLU A 57 -7.16 13.24 8.78
CA GLU A 57 -7.63 12.17 7.90
C GLU A 57 -7.42 10.78 8.49
N ASN A 58 -7.72 10.63 9.79
CA ASN A 58 -7.57 9.37 10.50
C ASN A 58 -8.18 8.16 9.81
N ARG A 59 -9.29 8.38 9.12
CA ARG A 59 -10.01 7.28 8.48
C ARG A 59 -9.54 6.99 7.07
N THR A 60 -8.72 7.88 6.53
CA THR A 60 -8.32 7.81 5.13
C THR A 60 -7.42 6.64 4.85
N LEU A 61 -6.58 6.24 5.81
CA LEU A 61 -5.68 5.11 5.63
C LEU A 61 -6.43 3.84 5.24
N ASP A 62 -7.44 3.47 6.00
CA ASP A 62 -8.16 2.22 5.75
C ASP A 62 -8.88 2.25 4.40
N VAL A 63 -9.44 3.40 4.04
CA VAL A 63 -10.09 3.56 2.75
C VAL A 63 -9.09 3.39 1.61
N HIS A 64 -7.91 4.01 1.73
CA HIS A 64 -6.87 3.90 0.71
C HIS A 64 -6.32 2.48 0.60
N ILE A 65 -6.14 1.80 1.73
CA ILE A 65 -5.71 0.39 1.71
C ILE A 65 -6.76 -0.47 1.01
N ARG A 66 -8.03 -0.23 1.30
CA ARG A 66 -9.12 -0.99 0.69
C ARG A 66 -9.15 -0.79 -0.82
N THR A 67 -9.09 0.46 -1.29
CA THR A 67 -9.11 0.74 -2.71
C THR A 67 -7.86 0.22 -3.39
N LEU A 68 -6.72 0.31 -2.72
CA LEU A 68 -5.47 -0.24 -3.24
C LEU A 68 -5.58 -1.74 -3.46
N ARG A 69 -6.12 -2.46 -2.48
CA ARG A 69 -6.32 -3.92 -2.61
C ARG A 69 -7.23 -4.26 -3.79
N VAL A 70 -8.31 -3.51 -3.94
CA VAL A 70 -9.23 -3.75 -5.06
C VAL A 70 -8.54 -3.52 -6.40
N LYS A 71 -7.78 -2.43 -6.52
CA LYS A 71 -7.10 -2.10 -7.76
C LYS A 71 -6.00 -3.10 -8.10
N LEU A 72 -5.33 -3.65 -7.10
CA LEU A 72 -4.29 -4.65 -7.32
C LEU A 72 -4.86 -6.03 -7.68
N GLY A 73 -6.16 -6.22 -7.47
CA GLY A 73 -6.81 -7.48 -7.83
C GLY A 73 -6.16 -8.68 -7.17
N ALA A 74 -5.63 -9.60 -7.98
CA ALA A 74 -5.02 -10.82 -7.44
C ALA A 74 -3.85 -10.54 -6.50
N ALA A 75 -3.12 -9.44 -6.71
CA ALA A 75 -2.01 -9.07 -5.84
C ALA A 75 -2.45 -8.35 -4.58
N GLY A 76 -3.71 -7.95 -4.48
CA GLY A 76 -4.21 -7.24 -3.30
C GLY A 76 -4.11 -8.03 -2.02
N SER A 77 -4.16 -9.35 -2.10
CA SER A 77 -4.05 -10.21 -0.93
C SER A 77 -2.66 -10.19 -0.29
N LEU A 78 -1.66 -9.65 -0.99
CA LEU A 78 -0.32 -9.49 -0.42
C LEU A 78 -0.30 -8.47 0.70
N ILE A 79 -1.24 -7.51 0.69
CA ILE A 79 -1.37 -6.53 1.75
C ILE A 79 -2.21 -7.15 2.86
N GLU A 80 -1.55 -7.48 3.97
CA GLU A 80 -2.19 -8.12 5.11
C GLU A 80 -2.54 -7.11 6.19
N THR A 81 -3.71 -7.27 6.78
CA THR A 81 -4.12 -6.46 7.92
C THR A 81 -3.64 -7.13 9.20
N ILE A 82 -2.86 -6.40 10.01
CA ILE A 82 -2.44 -6.89 11.31
C ILE A 82 -3.33 -6.18 12.33
N ARG A 83 -4.30 -6.91 12.81
CA ARG A 83 -5.37 -6.36 13.65
C ARG A 83 -4.84 -5.59 14.85
N GLY A 84 -5.31 -4.36 15.00
CA GLY A 84 -4.91 -3.52 16.11
C GLY A 84 -3.51 -2.93 16.00
N VAL A 85 -2.79 -3.21 14.92
CA VAL A 85 -1.41 -2.73 14.76
C VAL A 85 -1.25 -1.93 13.47
N GLY A 86 -1.51 -2.54 12.32
CA GLY A 86 -1.32 -1.87 11.04
C GLY A 86 -1.39 -2.81 9.87
N TYR A 87 -0.45 -2.65 8.94
CA TYR A 87 -0.45 -3.41 7.69
C TYR A 87 0.93 -3.93 7.37
N LYS A 88 0.98 -4.99 6.57
CA LYS A 88 2.22 -5.61 6.14
C LYS A 88 2.06 -6.10 4.71
N LEU A 89 3.10 -5.94 3.90
CA LEU A 89 3.13 -6.56 2.58
C LEU A 89 3.84 -7.90 2.70
N GLY A 90 3.13 -8.96 2.33
CA GLY A 90 3.69 -10.30 2.39
C GLY A 90 4.80 -10.51 1.38
N SER A 91 5.53 -11.63 1.53
CA SER A 91 6.66 -11.93 0.66
C SER A 91 6.25 -12.42 -0.73
N GLY A 92 5.00 -12.77 -0.92
CA GLY A 92 4.52 -13.29 -2.19
C GLY A 92 4.81 -14.76 -2.42
N THR A 93 5.37 -15.40 -1.43
CA THR A 93 5.67 -16.85 -1.51
C THR A 93 4.94 -17.61 -0.43
#